data_b1e8edcc55ec193bd1843473b2d2a9c3
#
_entry.id   b1e8edcc55ec193bd1843473b2d2a9c3
#
_cell.length_a   1.000
_cell.length_b   1.000
_cell.length_c   1.000
_cell.angle_alpha   90.00
_cell.angle_beta   90.00
_cell.angle_gamma   90.00
#
_symmetry.space_group_name_H-M   'P 1'
#
loop_
_entity.id
_entity.type
_entity.pdbx_description
1 polymer ?
#
loop_
_entity_poly.entity_id
_entity_poly.type
_entity_poly.pdbx_seq_one_letter_code
_entity_poly.pdbx_strand_id
1 'polypeptide(L)'
;MFVGIKLVEKKYWIIGILYLLSILFVMNDAWLYHTPIAKLTKVETSISGQVRSTRGTEETRYKQKIQGIILNGKNKGKEVHFSNEYTDTGMLRQPYHKGDKVLLNGSVDDIGTGVRGLKRDTIIVSLLGILIIMLILTAGRQGIFTFMTVTINIIVFIVGFWILGDTSNILKICNEIVILFAVVTLIGLNGIHRKTWAALL
;
A
#
# COMPACT_ATOMS: atom_id res chain seq x y z
N MET A 1 -13.99 41.17 6.09
CA MET A 1 -12.55 40.86 6.22
C MET A 1 -12.26 39.66 5.31
N PHE A 2 -12.04 39.93 4.03
CA PHE A 2 -11.70 38.88 3.04
C PHE A 2 -10.22 38.54 3.21
N VAL A 3 -9.93 37.37 3.75
CA VAL A 3 -8.58 36.82 3.74
C VAL A 3 -8.27 36.49 2.29
N GLY A 4 -7.41 37.28 1.66
CA GLY A 4 -6.93 37.03 0.31
C GLY A 4 -6.30 35.63 0.25
N ILE A 5 -6.90 34.76 -0.55
CA ILE A 5 -6.30 33.48 -0.93
C ILE A 5 -5.01 33.86 -1.68
N LYS A 6 -3.88 33.86 -0.97
CA LYS A 6 -2.57 33.95 -1.60
C LYS A 6 -2.53 32.88 -2.67
N LEU A 7 -2.35 33.27 -3.91
CA LEU A 7 -2.10 32.37 -5.02
C LEU A 7 -1.11 31.31 -4.57
N VAL A 8 -1.57 30.08 -4.54
CA VAL A 8 -0.79 28.92 -4.15
C VAL A 8 0.48 28.95 -5.00
N GLU A 9 1.67 29.09 -4.37
CA GLU A 9 2.92 29.20 -5.08
C GLU A 9 3.06 28.08 -6.11
N LYS A 10 3.60 28.35 -7.28
CA LYS A 10 3.74 27.39 -8.40
C LYS A 10 4.25 25.99 -7.97
N LYS A 11 5.09 25.94 -6.93
CA LYS A 11 5.63 24.69 -6.37
C LYS A 11 4.55 23.73 -5.84
N TYR A 12 3.46 24.24 -5.28
CA TYR A 12 2.37 23.39 -4.75
C TYR A 12 1.52 22.79 -5.87
N TRP A 13 1.36 23.54 -6.97
CA TRP A 13 0.72 23.00 -8.18
C TRP A 13 1.51 21.85 -8.79
N ILE A 14 2.84 21.94 -8.80
CA ILE A 14 3.72 20.87 -9.29
C ILE A 14 3.52 19.61 -8.42
N ILE A 15 3.48 19.74 -7.09
CA ILE A 15 3.26 18.62 -6.18
C ILE A 15 1.89 17.98 -6.44
N GLY A 16 0.85 18.78 -6.60
CA GLY A 16 -0.50 18.27 -6.93
C GLY A 16 -0.55 17.51 -8.26
N ILE A 17 0.10 18.04 -9.29
CA ILE A 17 0.19 17.40 -10.61
C ILE A 17 0.95 16.07 -10.50
N LEU A 18 2.11 16.04 -9.83
CA LEU A 18 2.90 14.83 -9.64
C LEU A 18 2.09 13.76 -8.86
N TYR A 19 1.32 14.18 -7.87
CA TYR A 19 0.44 13.29 -7.12
C TYR A 19 -0.65 12.69 -8.02
N LEU A 20 -1.34 13.50 -8.83
CA LEU A 20 -2.34 13.01 -9.78
C LEU A 20 -1.72 12.05 -10.81
N LEU A 21 -0.54 12.39 -11.33
CA LEU A 21 0.19 11.52 -12.26
C LEU A 21 0.56 10.18 -11.59
N SER A 22 0.98 10.19 -10.33
CA SER A 22 1.29 8.95 -9.59
C SER A 22 0.06 8.06 -9.42
N ILE A 23 -1.11 8.61 -9.14
CA ILE A 23 -2.37 7.86 -9.06
C ILE A 23 -2.73 7.26 -10.42
N LEU A 24 -2.69 8.07 -11.50
CA LEU A 24 -2.97 7.60 -12.84
C LEU A 24 -2.02 6.50 -13.30
N PHE A 25 -0.74 6.61 -12.94
CA PHE A 25 0.25 5.60 -13.20
C PHE A 25 -0.09 4.28 -12.52
N VAL A 26 -0.34 4.29 -11.20
CA VAL A 26 -0.66 3.09 -10.42
C VAL A 26 -2.01 2.48 -10.83
N MET A 27 -2.94 3.28 -11.33
CA MET A 27 -4.18 2.76 -11.90
C MET A 27 -3.94 1.95 -13.19
N ASN A 28 -2.86 2.20 -13.92
CA ASN A 28 -2.56 1.58 -15.22
C ASN A 28 -1.27 0.74 -15.25
N ASP A 29 -0.69 0.44 -14.12
CA ASP A 29 0.60 -0.25 -13.94
C ASP A 29 0.51 -1.78 -14.02
N ALA A 30 -0.59 -2.35 -14.51
CA ALA A 30 -0.80 -3.80 -14.59
C ALA A 30 0.35 -4.53 -15.32
N TRP A 31 0.99 -3.87 -16.27
CA TRP A 31 2.12 -4.41 -17.05
C TRP A 31 3.41 -4.59 -16.23
N LEU A 32 3.55 -3.92 -15.08
CA LEU A 32 4.71 -4.07 -14.19
C LEU A 32 4.65 -5.34 -13.33
N TYR A 33 3.48 -5.98 -13.26
CA TYR A 33 3.27 -7.13 -12.39
C TYR A 33 3.59 -8.44 -13.09
N HIS A 34 4.36 -9.26 -12.39
CA HIS A 34 4.58 -10.67 -12.77
C HIS A 34 3.41 -11.58 -12.37
N THR A 35 2.54 -11.09 -11.49
CA THR A 35 1.31 -11.77 -11.08
C THR A 35 0.16 -11.36 -12.00
N PRO A 36 -0.69 -12.28 -12.46
CA PRO A 36 -1.81 -11.93 -13.30
C PRO A 36 -2.83 -11.09 -12.52
N ILE A 37 -3.28 -10.00 -13.14
CA ILE A 37 -4.28 -9.09 -12.59
C ILE A 37 -5.55 -9.20 -13.41
N ALA A 38 -6.68 -9.38 -12.75
CA ALA A 38 -7.99 -9.33 -13.41
C ALA A 38 -8.82 -8.15 -12.90
N LYS A 39 -9.54 -7.49 -13.81
CA LYS A 39 -10.58 -6.51 -13.49
C LYS A 39 -11.93 -7.19 -13.47
N LEU A 40 -12.65 -7.06 -12.38
CA LEU A 40 -13.95 -7.70 -12.20
C LEU A 40 -15.03 -6.99 -13.02
N THR A 41 -15.68 -7.75 -13.90
CA THR A 41 -16.73 -7.25 -14.78
C THR A 41 -18.13 -7.56 -14.26
N LYS A 42 -18.27 -8.71 -13.60
CA LYS A 42 -19.55 -9.17 -13.03
C LYS A 42 -19.31 -9.85 -11.69
N VAL A 43 -20.15 -9.53 -10.71
CA VAL A 43 -20.14 -10.16 -9.38
C VAL A 43 -21.59 -10.44 -8.99
N GLU A 44 -21.92 -11.70 -8.81
CA GLU A 44 -23.23 -12.15 -8.34
C GLU A 44 -23.07 -12.74 -6.96
N THR A 45 -23.80 -12.21 -5.99
CA THR A 45 -23.75 -12.65 -4.59
C THR A 45 -25.02 -13.41 -4.23
N SER A 46 -24.87 -14.56 -3.63
CA SER A 46 -25.98 -15.38 -3.09
C SER A 46 -25.67 -15.78 -1.65
N ILE A 47 -26.71 -15.95 -0.85
CA ILE A 47 -26.59 -16.50 0.49
C ILE A 47 -26.32 -18.00 0.37
N SER A 48 -25.28 -18.48 1.01
CA SER A 48 -24.87 -19.89 0.98
C SER A 48 -25.25 -20.65 2.24
N GLY A 49 -25.60 -19.96 3.33
CA GLY A 49 -26.02 -20.56 4.59
C GLY A 49 -25.65 -19.73 5.81
N GLN A 50 -25.93 -20.27 6.97
CA GLN A 50 -25.50 -19.72 8.26
C GLN A 50 -24.44 -20.62 8.87
N VAL A 51 -23.42 -20.03 9.46
CA VAL A 51 -22.32 -20.72 10.14
C VAL A 51 -22.19 -20.17 11.54
N ARG A 52 -22.03 -21.05 12.51
CA ARG A 52 -21.77 -20.62 13.87
C ARG A 52 -20.28 -20.36 14.05
N SER A 53 -19.95 -19.14 14.40
CA SER A 53 -18.56 -18.75 14.71
C SER A 53 -18.04 -19.52 15.91
N THR A 54 -16.73 -19.66 16.02
CA THR A 54 -16.04 -20.21 17.21
C THR A 54 -16.38 -19.45 18.50
N ARG A 55 -16.89 -18.22 18.39
CA ARG A 55 -17.36 -17.40 19.53
C ARG A 55 -18.85 -17.56 19.81
N GLY A 56 -19.55 -18.47 19.11
CA GLY A 56 -20.97 -18.76 19.33
C GLY A 56 -21.96 -17.79 18.64
N THR A 57 -21.48 -16.79 17.90
CA THR A 57 -22.29 -15.88 17.08
C THR A 57 -22.67 -16.56 15.75
N GLU A 58 -23.92 -16.38 15.34
CA GLU A 58 -24.36 -16.84 14.02
C GLU A 58 -23.89 -15.85 12.96
N GLU A 59 -23.21 -16.37 11.94
CA GLU A 59 -22.68 -15.58 10.80
C GLU A 59 -23.33 -16.06 9.52
N THR A 60 -23.73 -15.10 8.68
CA THR A 60 -24.27 -15.40 7.36
C THR A 60 -23.12 -15.59 6.39
N ARG A 61 -23.09 -16.75 5.72
CA ARG A 61 -22.11 -17.05 4.66
C ARG A 61 -22.69 -16.68 3.31
N TYR A 62 -21.92 -15.92 2.57
CA TYR A 62 -22.22 -15.49 1.20
C TYR A 62 -21.28 -16.17 0.22
N LYS A 63 -21.79 -16.50 -0.94
CA LYS A 63 -21.03 -17.01 -2.08
C LYS A 63 -21.14 -16.04 -3.24
N GLN A 64 -20.00 -15.64 -3.80
CA GLN A 64 -19.93 -14.80 -4.98
C GLN A 64 -19.46 -15.62 -6.18
N LYS A 65 -20.19 -15.51 -7.29
CA LYS A 65 -19.76 -15.94 -8.62
C LYS A 65 -19.20 -14.71 -9.33
N ILE A 66 -17.95 -14.79 -9.76
CA ILE A 66 -17.19 -13.63 -10.22
C ILE A 66 -16.67 -13.89 -11.61
N GLN A 67 -16.86 -12.91 -12.50
CA GLN A 67 -16.28 -12.87 -13.84
C GLN A 67 -15.34 -11.67 -13.91
N GLY A 68 -14.20 -11.83 -14.57
CA GLY A 68 -13.22 -10.78 -14.75
C GLY A 68 -12.47 -10.91 -16.07
N ILE A 69 -11.77 -9.84 -16.45
CA ILE A 69 -10.92 -9.80 -17.64
C ILE A 69 -9.48 -9.59 -17.18
N ILE A 70 -8.56 -10.41 -17.68
CA ILE A 70 -7.13 -10.32 -17.38
C ILE A 70 -6.55 -9.08 -18.04
N LEU A 71 -5.76 -8.30 -17.26
CA LEU A 71 -5.20 -7.02 -17.70
C LEU A 71 -3.76 -7.10 -18.19
N ASN A 72 -3.01 -8.17 -17.84
CA ASN A 72 -1.57 -8.28 -18.13
C ASN A 72 -1.15 -9.70 -18.58
N GLY A 73 0.08 -9.81 -19.07
CA GLY A 73 0.67 -11.06 -19.51
C GLY A 73 0.12 -11.59 -20.84
N LYS A 74 0.49 -12.82 -21.19
CA LYS A 74 0.09 -13.49 -22.45
C LYS A 74 -1.40 -13.77 -22.56
N ASN A 75 -2.09 -13.78 -21.42
CA ASN A 75 -3.52 -14.05 -21.32
C ASN A 75 -4.37 -12.76 -21.23
N LYS A 76 -3.78 -11.60 -21.49
CA LYS A 76 -4.48 -10.31 -21.48
C LYS A 76 -5.72 -10.35 -22.38
N GLY A 77 -6.85 -9.88 -21.84
CA GLY A 77 -8.15 -9.85 -22.55
C GLY A 77 -8.96 -11.12 -22.42
N LYS A 78 -8.41 -12.23 -21.89
CA LYS A 78 -9.19 -13.45 -21.65
C LYS A 78 -10.09 -13.28 -20.42
N GLU A 79 -11.26 -13.92 -20.48
CA GLU A 79 -12.18 -13.97 -19.34
C GLU A 79 -11.73 -15.04 -18.34
N VAL A 80 -11.94 -14.74 -17.06
CA VAL A 80 -11.72 -15.66 -15.96
C VAL A 80 -12.96 -15.73 -15.09
N HIS A 81 -13.24 -16.94 -14.59
CA HIS A 81 -14.35 -17.22 -13.71
C HIS A 81 -13.81 -17.85 -12.42
N PHE A 82 -14.25 -17.33 -11.29
CA PHE A 82 -13.91 -17.90 -9.98
C PHE A 82 -15.03 -17.64 -8.98
N SER A 83 -14.95 -18.29 -7.84
CA SER A 83 -15.89 -18.07 -6.72
C SER A 83 -15.14 -17.54 -5.51
N ASN A 84 -15.84 -16.71 -4.74
CA ASN A 84 -15.40 -16.23 -3.43
C ASN A 84 -16.45 -16.56 -2.40
N GLU A 85 -16.03 -16.94 -1.21
CA GLU A 85 -16.92 -17.13 -0.07
C GLU A 85 -16.46 -16.19 1.05
N TYR A 86 -17.40 -15.46 1.65
CA TYR A 86 -17.12 -14.55 2.74
C TYR A 86 -18.26 -14.58 3.77
N THR A 87 -18.02 -14.08 4.96
CA THR A 87 -19.01 -13.91 6.01
C THR A 87 -19.29 -12.43 6.26
N ASP A 88 -20.43 -12.10 6.82
CA ASP A 88 -20.80 -10.74 7.20
C ASP A 88 -19.80 -10.10 8.16
N THR A 89 -19.16 -10.88 9.02
CA THR A 89 -18.09 -10.42 9.92
C THR A 89 -16.74 -10.20 9.22
N GLY A 90 -16.60 -10.64 7.96
CA GLY A 90 -15.35 -10.52 7.19
C GLY A 90 -14.21 -11.44 7.68
N MET A 91 -14.49 -12.37 8.59
CA MET A 91 -13.46 -13.28 9.14
C MET A 91 -12.89 -14.24 8.11
N LEU A 92 -13.69 -14.70 7.15
CA LEU A 92 -13.23 -15.67 6.15
C LEU A 92 -12.48 -14.95 5.00
N ARG A 93 -13.13 -13.99 4.35
CA ARG A 93 -12.60 -13.20 3.24
C ARG A 93 -13.40 -11.92 3.10
N GLN A 94 -12.90 -10.97 2.31
CA GLN A 94 -13.62 -9.75 1.99
C GLN A 94 -14.52 -9.95 0.76
N PRO A 95 -15.67 -9.26 0.68
CA PRO A 95 -16.47 -9.23 -0.54
C PRO A 95 -15.73 -8.48 -1.65
N TYR A 96 -15.95 -8.93 -2.88
CA TYR A 96 -15.47 -8.24 -4.08
C TYR A 96 -16.62 -7.50 -4.75
N HIS A 97 -16.28 -6.41 -5.44
CA HIS A 97 -17.23 -5.57 -6.17
C HIS A 97 -16.87 -5.49 -7.64
N LYS A 98 -17.88 -5.17 -8.47
CA LYS A 98 -17.66 -4.87 -9.88
C LYS A 98 -16.70 -3.69 -10.02
N GLY A 99 -15.69 -3.85 -10.86
CA GLY A 99 -14.65 -2.84 -11.09
C GLY A 99 -13.37 -3.05 -10.27
N ASP A 100 -13.41 -3.89 -9.22
CA ASP A 100 -12.23 -4.22 -8.44
C ASP A 100 -11.15 -4.86 -9.32
N LYS A 101 -9.90 -4.55 -9.00
CA LYS A 101 -8.74 -5.23 -9.57
C LYS A 101 -8.21 -6.22 -8.55
N VAL A 102 -8.08 -7.47 -8.97
CA VAL A 102 -7.63 -8.57 -8.11
C VAL A 102 -6.37 -9.21 -8.68
N LEU A 103 -5.50 -9.64 -7.79
CA LEU A 103 -4.33 -10.45 -8.09
C LEU A 103 -4.78 -11.92 -8.11
N LEU A 104 -4.51 -12.64 -9.19
CA LEU A 104 -4.81 -14.06 -9.30
C LEU A 104 -3.63 -14.89 -8.81
N ASN A 105 -3.89 -16.14 -8.47
CA ASN A 105 -2.81 -17.09 -8.16
C ASN A 105 -2.05 -17.47 -9.43
N GLY A 106 -0.77 -17.84 -9.27
CA GLY A 106 0.10 -18.23 -10.38
C GLY A 106 0.92 -17.06 -10.93
N SER A 107 1.45 -17.24 -12.14
CA SER A 107 2.22 -16.23 -12.85
C SER A 107 1.47 -15.74 -14.10
N VAL A 108 1.96 -14.68 -14.74
CA VAL A 108 1.36 -14.15 -16.00
C VAL A 108 1.38 -15.16 -17.15
N ASP A 109 2.26 -16.16 -17.08
CA ASP A 109 2.38 -17.23 -18.07
C ASP A 109 1.51 -18.45 -17.72
N ASP A 110 1.29 -18.72 -16.44
CA ASP A 110 0.49 -19.84 -15.92
C ASP A 110 -0.46 -19.34 -14.81
N ILE A 111 -1.72 -19.17 -15.20
CA ILE A 111 -2.75 -18.63 -14.30
C ILE A 111 -3.33 -19.77 -13.47
N GLY A 112 -3.04 -19.74 -12.18
CA GLY A 112 -3.64 -20.65 -11.22
C GLY A 112 -5.11 -20.32 -10.92
N THR A 113 -5.78 -21.27 -10.29
CA THR A 113 -7.18 -21.10 -9.85
C THR A 113 -7.26 -20.23 -8.59
N GLY A 114 -8.17 -19.23 -8.61
CA GLY A 114 -8.52 -18.43 -7.44
C GLY A 114 -7.80 -17.08 -7.35
N VAL A 115 -8.20 -16.33 -6.35
CA VAL A 115 -7.74 -14.96 -6.09
C VAL A 115 -6.76 -14.95 -4.92
N ARG A 116 -5.61 -14.30 -5.11
CA ARG A 116 -4.63 -14.02 -4.07
C ARG A 116 -5.07 -12.87 -3.17
N GLY A 117 -5.66 -11.82 -3.76
CA GLY A 117 -6.13 -10.66 -3.02
C GLY A 117 -6.51 -9.48 -3.92
N LEU A 118 -7.01 -8.41 -3.30
CA LEU A 118 -7.28 -7.14 -3.96
C LEU A 118 -5.97 -6.40 -4.28
N LYS A 119 -5.91 -5.77 -5.45
CA LYS A 119 -4.85 -4.81 -5.79
C LYS A 119 -5.13 -3.50 -5.06
N ARG A 120 -4.43 -3.25 -3.97
CA ARG A 120 -4.66 -2.10 -3.07
C ARG A 120 -3.73 -0.92 -3.32
N ASP A 121 -2.85 -1.00 -4.28
CA ASP A 121 -1.79 -0.01 -4.53
C ASP A 121 -2.33 1.39 -4.77
N THR A 122 -3.43 1.52 -5.50
CA THR A 122 -4.09 2.80 -5.74
C THR A 122 -4.52 3.46 -4.43
N ILE A 123 -5.08 2.67 -3.49
CA ILE A 123 -5.49 3.16 -2.17
C ILE A 123 -4.26 3.56 -1.36
N ILE A 124 -3.22 2.72 -1.36
CA ILE A 124 -1.97 2.97 -0.61
C ILE A 124 -1.29 4.25 -1.13
N VAL A 125 -1.12 4.39 -2.45
CA VAL A 125 -0.50 5.58 -3.06
C VAL A 125 -1.34 6.82 -2.83
N SER A 126 -2.67 6.71 -2.87
CA SER A 126 -3.57 7.82 -2.59
C SER A 126 -3.44 8.31 -1.14
N LEU A 127 -3.49 7.41 -0.17
CA LEU A 127 -3.36 7.74 1.25
C LEU A 127 -1.97 8.31 1.57
N LEU A 128 -0.91 7.69 1.04
CA LEU A 128 0.47 8.17 1.22
C LEU A 128 0.65 9.56 0.61
N GLY A 129 0.12 9.80 -0.59
CA GLY A 129 0.21 11.10 -1.24
C GLY A 129 -0.55 12.20 -0.48
N ILE A 130 -1.75 11.89 0.04
CA ILE A 130 -2.49 12.81 0.91
C ILE A 130 -1.66 13.13 2.16
N LEU A 131 -1.08 12.12 2.80
CA LEU A 131 -0.23 12.30 3.97
C LEU A 131 0.96 13.24 3.67
N ILE A 132 1.65 13.02 2.55
CA ILE A 132 2.79 13.85 2.12
C ILE A 132 2.34 15.30 1.88
N ILE A 133 1.22 15.50 1.17
CA ILE A 133 0.67 16.83 0.90
C ILE A 133 0.31 17.53 2.21
N MET A 134 -0.38 16.86 3.12
CA MET A 134 -0.72 17.39 4.44
C MET A 134 0.53 17.78 5.23
N LEU A 135 1.56 16.94 5.22
CA LEU A 135 2.82 17.20 5.89
C LEU A 135 3.53 18.45 5.32
N ILE A 136 3.52 18.62 3.99
CA ILE A 136 4.11 19.79 3.33
C ILE A 136 3.30 21.06 3.62
N LEU A 137 1.97 20.98 3.61
CA LEU A 137 1.10 22.12 3.88
C LEU A 137 1.20 22.61 5.35
N THR A 138 1.31 21.69 6.30
CA THR A 138 1.37 22.03 7.74
C THR A 138 2.76 22.44 8.20
N ALA A 139 3.79 21.71 7.79
CA ALA A 139 5.16 21.90 8.25
C ALA A 139 6.08 22.55 7.19
N GLY A 140 5.56 22.83 5.99
CA GLY A 140 6.31 23.48 4.93
C GLY A 140 7.59 22.72 4.56
N ARG A 141 8.72 23.45 4.51
CA ARG A 141 10.04 22.87 4.18
C ARG A 141 10.46 21.79 5.17
N GLN A 142 10.12 21.95 6.46
CA GLN A 142 10.42 20.97 7.51
C GLN A 142 9.70 19.65 7.23
N GLY A 143 8.47 19.70 6.72
CA GLY A 143 7.70 18.50 6.33
C GLY A 143 8.40 17.67 5.26
N ILE A 144 9.04 18.30 4.27
CA ILE A 144 9.81 17.60 3.25
C ILE A 144 10.99 16.87 3.87
N PHE A 145 11.75 17.53 4.76
CA PHE A 145 12.87 16.89 5.46
C PHE A 145 12.40 15.72 6.33
N THR A 146 11.28 15.88 7.04
CA THR A 146 10.68 14.80 7.83
C THR A 146 10.32 13.59 6.96
N PHE A 147 9.67 13.82 5.81
CA PHE A 147 9.33 12.75 4.89
C PHE A 147 10.58 12.03 4.34
N MET A 148 11.60 12.79 3.94
CA MET A 148 12.87 12.22 3.47
C MET A 148 13.55 11.39 4.57
N THR A 149 13.57 11.88 5.80
CA THR A 149 14.15 11.17 6.96
C THR A 149 13.43 9.85 7.23
N VAL A 150 12.09 9.86 7.21
CA VAL A 150 11.28 8.64 7.38
C VAL A 150 11.56 7.64 6.24
N THR A 151 11.63 8.13 5.00
CA THR A 151 11.96 7.28 3.84
C THR A 151 13.33 6.65 3.96
N ILE A 152 14.35 7.42 4.37
CA ILE A 152 15.70 6.89 4.62
C ILE A 152 15.67 5.83 5.71
N ASN A 153 14.95 6.07 6.81
CA ASN A 153 14.83 5.09 7.90
C ASN A 153 14.18 3.78 7.43
N ILE A 154 13.16 3.85 6.57
CA ILE A 154 12.54 2.64 5.99
C ILE A 154 13.56 1.88 5.11
N ILE A 155 14.33 2.59 4.29
CA ILE A 155 15.37 1.98 3.45
C ILE A 155 16.43 1.32 4.32
N VAL A 156 16.92 2.03 5.35
CA VAL A 156 17.90 1.51 6.32
C VAL A 156 17.38 0.24 6.99
N PHE A 157 16.10 0.21 7.37
CA PHE A 157 15.48 -0.97 7.97
C PHE A 157 15.49 -2.15 7.00
N ILE A 158 15.02 -1.95 5.77
CA ILE A 158 14.94 -3.01 4.75
C ILE A 158 16.34 -3.55 4.42
N VAL A 159 17.28 -2.65 4.15
CA VAL A 159 18.68 -3.01 3.81
C VAL A 159 19.38 -3.66 5.00
N GLY A 160 19.21 -3.11 6.20
CA GLY A 160 19.78 -3.68 7.41
C GLY A 160 19.28 -5.10 7.68
N PHE A 161 17.98 -5.31 7.53
CA PHE A 161 17.40 -6.63 7.71
C PHE A 161 17.81 -7.62 6.61
N TRP A 162 17.98 -7.13 5.37
CA TRP A 162 18.43 -7.97 4.25
C TRP A 162 19.90 -8.40 4.39
N ILE A 163 20.78 -7.49 4.84
CA ILE A 163 22.22 -7.78 5.00
C ILE A 163 22.49 -8.62 6.25
N LEU A 164 21.79 -8.34 7.34
CA LEU A 164 22.07 -8.90 8.66
C LEU A 164 21.12 -10.06 9.04
N GLY A 165 20.06 -10.30 8.25
CA GLY A 165 18.98 -11.25 8.57
C GLY A 165 19.41 -12.71 8.67
N ASP A 166 20.56 -13.08 8.09
CA ASP A 166 21.15 -14.42 8.21
C ASP A 166 21.97 -14.62 9.50
N THR A 167 22.11 -13.60 10.33
CA THR A 167 22.90 -13.66 11.56
C THR A 167 22.03 -14.17 12.71
N SER A 168 22.54 -15.14 13.47
CA SER A 168 21.81 -15.82 14.54
C SER A 168 21.40 -14.93 15.74
N ASN A 169 21.72 -13.64 15.74
CA ASN A 169 21.50 -12.75 16.87
C ASN A 169 20.60 -11.54 16.49
N ILE A 170 19.30 -11.79 16.32
CA ILE A 170 18.28 -10.81 15.94
C ILE A 170 18.28 -9.59 16.88
N LEU A 171 18.48 -9.81 18.19
CA LEU A 171 18.50 -8.72 19.19
C LEU A 171 19.64 -7.73 18.94
N LYS A 172 20.83 -8.21 18.57
CA LYS A 172 21.97 -7.35 18.24
C LYS A 172 21.67 -6.49 17.01
N ILE A 173 21.11 -7.11 15.96
CA ILE A 173 20.73 -6.43 14.72
C ILE A 173 19.70 -5.32 14.99
N CYS A 174 18.64 -5.63 15.74
CA CYS A 174 17.62 -4.65 16.12
C CYS A 174 18.22 -3.47 16.87
N ASN A 175 19.16 -3.72 17.78
CA ASN A 175 19.81 -2.66 18.57
C ASN A 175 20.68 -1.74 17.69
N GLU A 176 21.45 -2.29 16.76
CA GLU A 176 22.24 -1.53 15.79
C GLU A 176 21.37 -0.68 14.86
N ILE A 177 20.25 -1.23 14.37
CA ILE A 177 19.29 -0.51 13.54
C ILE A 177 18.63 0.64 14.31
N VAL A 178 18.27 0.46 15.59
CA VAL A 178 17.67 1.50 16.42
C VAL A 178 18.64 2.66 16.63
N ILE A 179 19.91 2.38 16.90
CA ILE A 179 20.94 3.43 17.04
C ILE A 179 21.08 4.20 15.72
N LEU A 180 21.14 3.49 14.59
CA LEU A 180 21.24 4.11 13.28
C LEU A 180 20.01 4.99 12.97
N PHE A 181 18.82 4.56 13.33
CA PHE A 181 17.59 5.35 13.21
C PHE A 181 17.64 6.64 14.01
N ALA A 182 18.11 6.57 15.25
CA ALA A 182 18.26 7.74 16.11
C ALA A 182 19.21 8.76 15.46
N VAL A 183 20.35 8.30 14.95
CA VAL A 183 21.35 9.15 14.28
C VAL A 183 20.74 9.79 13.01
N VAL A 184 20.13 9.00 12.14
CA VAL A 184 19.53 9.48 10.89
C VAL A 184 18.40 10.49 11.19
N THR A 185 17.58 10.20 12.18
CA THR A 185 16.44 11.06 12.54
C THR A 185 16.91 12.39 13.13
N LEU A 186 17.86 12.36 14.06
CA LEU A 186 18.38 13.57 14.69
C LEU A 186 19.11 14.47 13.67
N ILE A 187 19.92 13.89 12.81
CA ILE A 187 20.61 14.65 11.76
C ILE A 187 19.63 15.14 10.69
N GLY A 188 18.68 14.32 10.27
CA GLY A 188 17.71 14.67 9.23
C GLY A 188 16.76 15.80 9.65
N LEU A 189 16.33 15.82 10.90
CA LEU A 189 15.39 16.84 11.41
C LEU A 189 16.09 18.11 11.88
N ASN A 190 17.22 17.99 12.56
CA ASN A 190 17.90 19.12 13.21
C ASN A 190 19.11 19.63 12.43
N GLY A 191 19.58 18.89 11.40
CA GLY A 191 20.81 19.19 10.69
C GLY A 191 22.07 18.85 11.48
N ILE A 192 23.25 19.07 10.84
CA ILE A 192 24.56 18.78 11.43
C ILE A 192 25.02 19.99 12.25
N HIS A 193 24.54 20.08 13.49
CA HIS A 193 24.93 21.14 14.41
C HIS A 193 25.56 20.56 15.68
N ARG A 194 26.37 21.37 16.40
CA ARG A 194 26.98 20.95 17.66
C ARG A 194 25.97 20.41 18.70
N LYS A 195 24.76 20.98 18.73
CA LYS A 195 23.68 20.53 19.60
C LYS A 195 23.15 19.13 19.22
N THR A 196 23.14 18.80 17.93
CA THR A 196 22.73 17.48 17.45
C THR A 196 23.72 16.40 17.88
N TRP A 197 25.02 16.70 17.80
CA TRP A 197 26.07 15.81 18.30
C TRP A 197 26.04 15.61 19.82
N ALA A 198 25.73 16.66 20.58
CA ALA A 198 25.59 16.55 22.03
C ALA A 198 24.38 15.71 22.45
N ALA A 199 23.37 15.56 21.60
CA ALA A 199 22.20 14.73 21.85
C ALA A 199 22.41 13.25 21.44
N LEU A 200 23.50 12.95 20.70
CA LEU A 200 23.86 11.60 20.28
C LEU A 200 24.87 10.93 21.21
N LEU A 201 25.52 11.70 22.10
CA LEU A 201 26.45 11.24 23.15
C LEU A 201 25.72 10.99 24.47
#